data_c1cae50839371afd294a34dd9d289020
#
_entry.id   c1cae50839371afd294a34dd9d289020
#
_cell.length_a   1.000
_cell.length_b   1.000
_cell.length_c   1.000
_cell.angle_alpha   90.00
_cell.angle_beta   90.00
_cell.angle_gamma   90.00
#
_symmetry.space_group_name_H-M   'P 1'
#
loop_
_entity.id
_entity.type
_entity.pdbx_description
1 polymer ?
#
loop_
_entity_poly.entity_id
_entity_poly.type
_entity_poly.pdbx_seq_one_letter_code
_entity_poly.pdbx_strand_id
1 'polypeptide(L)'
;MKKIAYSVLALGVLALTACNDDDNDFSFEPSVTVPTLVSFAKLDVETYAAGPNSGAFVKGANGIFPPFKGQPVQGFSGAVKNGDGTYMVMADNGFGTQDNSSDFLLRVYQVKPDFRTKSAGSAKVQVMSFIQLRDPNKLIPFSIVNQNSTDRLLTGADFDPESIQRTADGTYWIGDEFGPYLLHFDKDGILLDSPIALPHPLKAGVELHSPQNQFNKANINYVDPLVQQSGGFEGMALSKDGQYLYPLLEKPLKGETTQQLLISQFDVKKKAYTGRYYYFTLNAKATNIGDFQMFDDKSGIIIERDASQNKLDGYKKLIQIELGDSGKAVKRSDLVDLMNIANPNNLYGAVRDGDIGTATTFAFPFETIEDVIIENKNTLTVLNDNNFPGSSGRNAKRADDNEIIQIKLPKALY
;
A
#
# COMPACT_ATOMS: atom_id res chain seq x y z
N MET A 1 28.69 29.12 88.71
CA MET A 1 27.39 28.64 88.27
C MET A 1 27.15 29.27 86.93
N LYS A 2 27.33 28.46 85.85
CA LYS A 2 27.28 28.99 84.45
C LYS A 2 25.87 28.93 83.91
N LYS A 3 25.36 30.06 83.41
CA LYS A 3 24.10 30.11 82.69
C LYS A 3 24.37 29.84 81.21
N ILE A 4 23.67 28.90 80.64
CA ILE A 4 23.69 28.58 79.20
C ILE A 4 22.47 29.27 78.58
N ALA A 5 22.71 30.13 77.57
CA ALA A 5 21.70 30.79 76.78
C ALA A 5 21.45 29.95 75.50
N TYR A 6 20.19 29.63 75.24
CA TYR A 6 19.77 29.05 73.98
C TYR A 6 19.30 30.15 73.03
N SER A 7 19.97 30.25 71.87
CA SER A 7 19.53 31.09 70.76
C SER A 7 18.62 30.30 69.85
N VAL A 8 17.38 30.77 69.65
CA VAL A 8 16.43 30.24 68.69
C VAL A 8 16.68 30.95 67.36
N LEU A 9 17.05 30.19 66.36
CA LEU A 9 17.21 30.63 64.98
C LEU A 9 15.87 30.40 64.24
N ALA A 10 15.18 31.51 63.85
CA ALA A 10 13.99 31.44 63.03
C ALA A 10 14.39 31.35 61.56
N LEU A 11 14.06 30.23 60.90
CA LEU A 11 14.21 30.03 59.45
C LEU A 11 12.95 30.61 58.76
N GLY A 12 13.14 31.70 58.03
CA GLY A 12 12.10 32.23 57.13
C GLY A 12 12.05 31.40 55.84
N VAL A 13 10.90 30.79 55.57
CA VAL A 13 10.62 30.15 54.30
C VAL A 13 10.14 31.19 53.32
N LEU A 14 10.96 31.57 52.34
CA LEU A 14 10.51 32.28 51.14
C LEU A 14 9.86 31.27 50.18
N ALA A 15 8.55 31.39 49.98
CA ALA A 15 7.86 30.71 48.89
C ALA A 15 8.15 31.46 47.58
N LEU A 16 8.97 30.88 46.73
CA LEU A 16 9.08 31.25 45.32
C LEU A 16 8.02 30.48 44.54
N THR A 17 6.96 31.15 44.15
CA THR A 17 6.05 30.66 43.10
C THR A 17 6.75 30.82 41.77
N ALA A 18 7.33 29.76 41.25
CA ALA A 18 7.71 29.65 39.84
C ALA A 18 6.55 29.02 39.09
N CYS A 19 5.87 29.82 38.26
CA CYS A 19 5.09 29.29 37.16
C CYS A 19 6.09 28.72 36.14
N ASN A 20 6.07 27.41 35.95
CA ASN A 20 6.65 26.75 34.78
C ASN A 20 5.48 26.15 34.03
N ASP A 21 4.97 26.90 33.06
CA ASP A 21 4.29 26.34 31.90
C ASP A 21 5.37 25.93 30.91
N ASP A 22 5.78 24.67 30.95
CA ASP A 22 6.47 23.96 29.89
C ASP A 22 6.14 22.46 30.04
N ASP A 23 4.93 22.09 29.63
CA ASP A 23 4.55 20.72 29.39
C ASP A 23 5.27 20.21 28.11
N ASN A 24 6.58 20.12 28.15
CA ASN A 24 7.34 19.25 27.27
C ASN A 24 7.24 17.83 27.82
N ASP A 25 6.15 17.15 27.50
CA ASP A 25 6.02 15.73 27.69
C ASP A 25 6.96 15.02 26.69
N PHE A 26 8.25 14.98 27.01
CA PHE A 26 9.22 14.12 26.34
C PHE A 26 8.91 12.68 26.73
N SER A 27 7.90 12.09 26.08
CA SER A 27 7.71 10.64 26.11
C SER A 27 8.93 10.03 25.43
N PHE A 28 9.86 9.53 26.25
CA PHE A 28 11.05 8.81 25.79
C PHE A 28 10.57 7.45 25.27
N GLU A 29 10.15 7.43 24.00
CA GLU A 29 9.86 6.18 23.32
C GLU A 29 11.15 5.33 23.31
N PRO A 30 11.13 4.12 23.89
CA PRO A 30 12.34 3.30 23.96
C PRO A 30 12.87 3.02 22.54
N SER A 31 14.16 3.29 22.33
CA SER A 31 14.83 2.98 21.06
C SER A 31 14.90 1.46 20.86
N VAL A 32 14.56 0.99 19.65
CA VAL A 32 14.75 -0.40 19.25
C VAL A 32 16.11 -0.56 18.56
N THR A 33 16.72 -1.73 18.67
CA THR A 33 18.02 -2.03 18.04
C THR A 33 17.91 -2.76 16.72
N VAL A 34 16.73 -3.33 16.44
CA VAL A 34 16.36 -4.04 15.21
C VAL A 34 14.93 -3.66 14.82
N PRO A 35 14.51 -3.85 13.56
CA PRO A 35 13.12 -3.68 13.17
C PRO A 35 12.19 -4.47 14.07
N THR A 36 11.23 -3.80 14.70
CA THR A 36 10.41 -4.37 15.77
C THR A 36 8.94 -4.13 15.51
N LEU A 37 8.13 -5.19 15.62
CA LEU A 37 6.68 -5.12 15.55
C LEU A 37 6.15 -4.38 16.79
N VAL A 38 5.45 -3.27 16.56
CA VAL A 38 4.88 -2.42 17.63
C VAL A 38 3.37 -2.41 17.64
N SER A 39 2.74 -2.75 16.53
CA SER A 39 1.29 -2.85 16.43
C SER A 39 0.89 -3.93 15.42
N PHE A 40 -0.26 -4.57 15.67
CA PHE A 40 -0.86 -5.60 14.82
C PHE A 40 -2.37 -5.44 14.77
N ALA A 41 -2.97 -5.51 13.59
CA ALA A 41 -4.41 -5.67 13.38
C ALA A 41 -4.67 -6.53 12.15
N LYS A 42 -5.89 -7.05 12.02
CA LYS A 42 -6.30 -7.79 10.82
C LYS A 42 -7.79 -7.63 10.54
N LEU A 43 -8.14 -7.64 9.28
CA LEU A 43 -9.50 -7.73 8.77
C LEU A 43 -9.76 -9.19 8.39
N ASP A 44 -10.84 -9.76 8.92
CA ASP A 44 -11.21 -11.14 8.60
C ASP A 44 -11.52 -11.28 7.10
N VAL A 45 -11.02 -12.35 6.48
CA VAL A 45 -11.17 -12.63 5.05
C VAL A 45 -12.63 -12.64 4.57
N GLU A 46 -13.57 -13.11 5.40
CA GLU A 46 -15.01 -13.12 5.09
C GLU A 46 -15.70 -11.80 5.45
N THR A 47 -15.04 -10.67 5.21
CA THR A 47 -15.63 -9.33 5.38
C THR A 47 -16.23 -8.86 4.06
N TYR A 48 -17.52 -8.50 4.09
CA TYR A 48 -18.26 -8.07 2.91
C TYR A 48 -18.89 -6.69 3.12
N ALA A 49 -18.78 -5.83 2.14
CA ALA A 49 -19.48 -4.56 2.09
C ALA A 49 -20.81 -4.67 1.33
N ALA A 50 -21.72 -3.76 1.62
CA ALA A 50 -23.02 -3.69 0.93
C ALA A 50 -22.86 -3.51 -0.59
N GLY A 51 -23.65 -4.22 -1.37
CA GLY A 51 -23.65 -4.19 -2.83
C GLY A 51 -24.33 -5.40 -3.44
N PRO A 52 -24.33 -5.51 -4.77
CA PRO A 52 -24.76 -6.74 -5.44
C PRO A 52 -23.89 -7.93 -5.03
N ASN A 53 -24.39 -9.14 -5.17
CA ASN A 53 -23.56 -10.34 -5.04
C ASN A 53 -22.46 -10.31 -6.10
N SER A 54 -21.33 -10.94 -5.76
CA SER A 54 -20.16 -11.02 -6.63
C SER A 54 -19.60 -12.44 -6.71
N GLY A 55 -18.59 -12.65 -7.55
CA GLY A 55 -17.93 -13.94 -7.71
C GLY A 55 -18.65 -14.92 -8.63
N ALA A 56 -19.56 -14.46 -9.50
CA ALA A 56 -20.30 -15.35 -10.42
C ALA A 56 -19.37 -16.13 -11.37
N PHE A 57 -18.16 -15.62 -11.62
CA PHE A 57 -17.19 -16.20 -12.56
C PHE A 57 -15.95 -16.78 -11.86
N VAL A 58 -16.01 -16.90 -10.53
CA VAL A 58 -14.88 -17.35 -9.69
C VAL A 58 -15.11 -18.78 -9.21
N LYS A 59 -14.04 -19.54 -9.11
CA LYS A 59 -14.04 -20.81 -8.37
C LYS A 59 -13.68 -20.52 -6.91
N GLY A 60 -14.40 -21.15 -5.96
CA GLY A 60 -14.03 -21.05 -4.55
C GLY A 60 -12.66 -21.67 -4.25
N ALA A 61 -12.03 -21.17 -3.20
CA ALA A 61 -10.75 -21.67 -2.68
C ALA A 61 -10.75 -21.59 -1.15
N ASN A 62 -9.86 -22.36 -0.50
CA ASN A 62 -9.60 -22.29 0.94
C ASN A 62 -10.86 -22.36 1.85
N GLY A 63 -11.92 -23.04 1.38
CA GLY A 63 -13.19 -23.18 2.10
C GLY A 63 -14.20 -22.05 1.87
N ILE A 64 -13.89 -21.06 1.05
CA ILE A 64 -14.74 -19.92 0.69
C ILE A 64 -15.23 -20.11 -0.75
N PHE A 65 -16.57 -20.07 -0.94
CA PHE A 65 -17.19 -20.39 -2.22
C PHE A 65 -18.19 -19.32 -2.66
N PRO A 66 -18.17 -18.94 -3.95
CA PRO A 66 -19.16 -18.01 -4.51
C PRO A 66 -20.56 -18.68 -4.64
N PRO A 67 -21.65 -17.90 -4.85
CA PRO A 67 -21.65 -16.43 -4.94
C PRO A 67 -21.47 -15.78 -3.56
N PHE A 68 -20.67 -14.70 -3.53
CA PHE A 68 -20.45 -13.93 -2.31
C PHE A 68 -21.62 -12.98 -2.05
N LYS A 69 -22.01 -12.84 -0.77
CA LYS A 69 -23.14 -11.97 -0.39
C LYS A 69 -22.67 -10.51 -0.23
N GLY A 70 -22.55 -9.81 -1.32
CA GLY A 70 -22.05 -8.44 -1.41
C GLY A 70 -20.70 -8.39 -2.07
N GLN A 71 -19.91 -7.35 -1.73
CA GLN A 71 -18.59 -7.11 -2.28
C GLN A 71 -17.53 -7.45 -1.23
N PRO A 72 -16.60 -8.38 -1.47
CA PRO A 72 -15.54 -8.68 -0.53
C PRO A 72 -14.68 -7.43 -0.26
N VAL A 73 -14.36 -7.16 1.01
CA VAL A 73 -13.41 -6.12 1.40
C VAL A 73 -12.05 -6.78 1.55
N GLN A 74 -11.28 -6.75 0.48
CA GLN A 74 -10.09 -7.58 0.31
C GLN A 74 -9.15 -6.99 -0.76
N GLY A 75 -8.00 -7.62 -1.03
CA GLY A 75 -7.11 -7.20 -2.11
C GLY A 75 -6.57 -5.80 -1.86
N PHE A 76 -5.91 -5.56 -0.71
CA PHE A 76 -5.38 -4.23 -0.43
C PHE A 76 -4.09 -4.01 -1.21
N SER A 77 -4.24 -3.35 -2.36
CA SER A 77 -3.17 -3.04 -3.32
C SER A 77 -2.97 -1.53 -3.46
N GLY A 78 -3.30 -0.79 -2.43
CA GLY A 78 -3.05 0.64 -2.32
C GLY A 78 -3.62 1.23 -1.04
N ALA A 79 -2.80 1.95 -0.26
CA ALA A 79 -3.24 2.54 1.00
C ALA A 79 -2.67 3.94 1.24
N VAL A 80 -3.53 4.83 1.76
CA VAL A 80 -3.13 6.15 2.27
C VAL A 80 -3.71 6.39 3.66
N LYS A 81 -2.92 6.98 4.56
CA LYS A 81 -3.38 7.28 5.91
C LYS A 81 -4.22 8.56 5.96
N ASN A 82 -5.19 8.58 6.87
CA ASN A 82 -5.87 9.79 7.30
C ASN A 82 -5.25 10.31 8.60
N GLY A 83 -5.42 11.59 8.88
CA GLY A 83 -4.88 12.21 10.10
C GLY A 83 -5.58 11.81 11.40
N ASP A 84 -6.67 11.04 11.32
CA ASP A 84 -7.54 10.63 12.44
C ASP A 84 -7.32 9.16 12.89
N GLY A 85 -6.26 8.52 12.41
CA GLY A 85 -5.95 7.11 12.70
C GLY A 85 -6.73 6.10 11.86
N THR A 86 -7.44 6.55 10.83
CA THR A 86 -8.04 5.70 9.80
C THR A 86 -7.16 5.65 8.55
N TYR A 87 -7.42 4.67 7.69
CA TYR A 87 -6.74 4.50 6.40
C TYR A 87 -7.78 4.40 5.29
N MET A 88 -7.45 4.95 4.12
CA MET A 88 -8.13 4.61 2.88
C MET A 88 -7.34 3.47 2.25
N VAL A 89 -7.98 2.34 2.02
CA VAL A 89 -7.38 1.15 1.39
C VAL A 89 -8.16 0.82 0.13
N MET A 90 -7.46 0.50 -0.93
CA MET A 90 -8.03 0.23 -2.24
C MET A 90 -7.94 -1.27 -2.54
N ALA A 91 -8.99 -1.85 -3.08
CA ALA A 91 -8.94 -3.19 -3.62
C ALA A 91 -8.42 -3.17 -5.06
N ASP A 92 -7.70 -4.23 -5.45
CA ASP A 92 -7.29 -4.54 -6.81
C ASP A 92 -8.50 -4.85 -7.73
N ASN A 93 -8.30 -5.62 -8.82
CA ASN A 93 -9.40 -6.07 -9.67
C ASN A 93 -10.36 -7.05 -8.99
N GLY A 94 -10.01 -7.58 -7.84
CA GLY A 94 -10.85 -8.39 -6.97
C GLY A 94 -10.71 -9.90 -7.14
N PHE A 95 -10.60 -10.43 -8.34
CA PHE A 95 -10.58 -11.87 -8.57
C PHE A 95 -9.44 -12.33 -9.49
N GLY A 96 -8.46 -11.46 -9.73
CA GLY A 96 -7.19 -11.75 -10.38
C GLY A 96 -7.18 -11.68 -11.91
N THR A 97 -8.33 -11.59 -12.58
CA THR A 97 -8.39 -11.43 -14.05
C THR A 97 -9.58 -10.59 -14.51
N GLN A 98 -9.46 -9.97 -15.68
CA GLN A 98 -10.57 -9.24 -16.31
C GLN A 98 -11.81 -10.12 -16.53
N ASP A 99 -11.60 -11.41 -16.89
CA ASP A 99 -12.69 -12.29 -17.28
C ASP A 99 -13.57 -12.74 -16.11
N ASN A 100 -13.02 -12.72 -14.88
CA ASN A 100 -13.74 -13.17 -13.69
C ASN A 100 -14.14 -12.05 -12.72
N SER A 101 -13.78 -10.79 -13.01
CA SER A 101 -13.94 -9.65 -12.10
C SER A 101 -15.00 -8.64 -12.55
N SER A 102 -15.88 -9.02 -13.50
CA SER A 102 -16.91 -8.10 -14.04
C SER A 102 -18.03 -7.76 -13.04
N ASP A 103 -18.18 -8.52 -11.97
CA ASP A 103 -19.14 -8.29 -10.89
C ASP A 103 -18.47 -7.84 -9.57
N PHE A 104 -17.16 -7.58 -9.59
CA PHE A 104 -16.42 -6.95 -8.51
C PHE A 104 -16.37 -5.43 -8.72
N LEU A 105 -16.94 -4.66 -7.80
CA LEU A 105 -16.99 -3.21 -7.88
C LEU A 105 -15.71 -2.59 -7.33
N LEU A 106 -15.02 -1.77 -8.12
CA LEU A 106 -13.81 -1.07 -7.69
C LEU A 106 -14.14 -0.02 -6.63
N ARG A 107 -13.51 -0.13 -5.46
CA ARG A 107 -13.79 0.69 -4.28
C ARG A 107 -12.53 1.06 -3.53
N VAL A 108 -12.59 2.22 -2.89
CA VAL A 108 -11.64 2.63 -1.85
C VAL A 108 -12.35 2.61 -0.51
N TYR A 109 -11.91 1.80 0.43
CA TYR A 109 -12.55 1.61 1.73
C TYR A 109 -11.87 2.46 2.79
N GLN A 110 -12.66 3.10 3.66
CA GLN A 110 -12.14 3.68 4.88
C GLN A 110 -12.14 2.61 5.98
N VAL A 111 -10.99 2.30 6.52
CA VAL A 111 -10.82 1.31 7.57
C VAL A 111 -10.20 1.94 8.83
N LYS A 112 -10.58 1.39 9.99
CA LYS A 112 -10.05 1.80 11.29
C LYS A 112 -9.48 0.58 12.03
N PRO A 113 -8.16 0.40 12.05
CA PRO A 113 -7.54 -0.60 12.89
C PRO A 113 -7.64 -0.24 14.38
N ASP A 114 -8.08 -1.19 15.20
CA ASP A 114 -7.90 -1.17 16.66
C ASP A 114 -6.63 -1.97 16.97
N PHE A 115 -5.50 -1.34 16.74
CA PHE A 115 -4.20 -1.97 16.82
C PHE A 115 -3.93 -2.58 18.19
N ARG A 116 -3.63 -3.88 18.22
CA ARG A 116 -3.01 -4.50 19.39
C ARG A 116 -1.60 -4.01 19.52
N THR A 117 -1.34 -3.39 20.66
CA THR A 117 -0.04 -2.95 21.12
C THR A 117 0.38 -3.72 22.37
N LYS A 118 1.51 -3.39 22.98
CA LYS A 118 1.91 -3.96 24.27
C LYS A 118 0.87 -3.78 25.38
N SER A 119 0.08 -2.71 25.34
CA SER A 119 -0.81 -2.27 26.43
C SER A 119 -2.30 -2.29 26.09
N ALA A 120 -2.71 -2.31 24.83
CA ALA A 120 -4.10 -2.13 24.44
C ALA A 120 -4.39 -2.69 23.04
N GLY A 121 -5.66 -2.67 22.65
CA GLY A 121 -6.18 -2.95 21.32
C GLY A 121 -6.63 -4.40 21.11
N SER A 122 -7.66 -4.57 20.30
CA SER A 122 -8.28 -5.87 20.02
C SER A 122 -7.65 -6.61 18.84
N ALA A 123 -6.80 -5.96 18.07
CA ALA A 123 -6.25 -6.43 16.78
C ALA A 123 -7.31 -6.57 15.68
N LYS A 124 -8.43 -5.89 15.75
CA LYS A 124 -9.48 -5.92 14.73
C LYS A 124 -9.42 -4.68 13.86
N VAL A 125 -9.85 -4.83 12.61
CA VAL A 125 -10.07 -3.72 11.68
C VAL A 125 -11.55 -3.54 11.46
N GLN A 126 -12.04 -2.30 11.55
CA GLN A 126 -13.42 -1.94 11.25
C GLN A 126 -13.48 -1.27 9.88
N VAL A 127 -14.39 -1.73 9.02
CA VAL A 127 -14.76 -1.02 7.78
C VAL A 127 -15.76 0.06 8.12
N MET A 128 -15.42 1.33 7.88
CA MET A 128 -16.22 2.49 8.24
C MET A 128 -17.15 2.92 7.11
N SER A 129 -16.61 2.99 5.90
CA SER A 129 -17.30 3.46 4.69
C SER A 129 -16.55 3.02 3.45
N PHE A 130 -17.07 3.34 2.27
CA PHE A 130 -16.34 3.18 1.01
C PHE A 130 -16.69 4.29 0.01
N ILE A 131 -15.77 4.53 -0.91
CA ILE A 131 -15.92 5.35 -2.09
C ILE A 131 -16.07 4.40 -3.29
N GLN A 132 -17.12 4.57 -4.09
CA GLN A 132 -17.35 3.78 -5.30
C GLN A 132 -16.75 4.48 -6.51
N LEU A 133 -15.78 3.85 -7.18
CA LEU A 133 -15.17 4.40 -8.40
C LEU A 133 -16.14 4.32 -9.57
N ARG A 134 -16.27 5.42 -10.34
CA ARG A 134 -17.27 5.56 -11.40
C ARG A 134 -16.91 6.62 -12.43
N ASP A 135 -17.47 6.50 -13.64
CA ASP A 135 -17.27 7.43 -14.77
C ASP A 135 -18.59 7.97 -15.34
N PRO A 136 -19.40 8.70 -14.58
CA PRO A 136 -20.68 9.24 -15.06
C PRO A 136 -20.51 10.26 -16.20
N ASN A 137 -19.31 10.85 -16.31
CA ASN A 137 -18.99 11.86 -17.33
C ASN A 137 -18.52 11.26 -18.66
N LYS A 138 -18.40 9.92 -18.75
CA LYS A 138 -17.99 9.20 -19.98
C LYS A 138 -16.61 9.63 -20.50
N LEU A 139 -15.65 9.78 -19.58
CA LEU A 139 -14.28 10.16 -19.89
C LEU A 139 -13.42 8.97 -20.37
N ILE A 140 -13.85 7.74 -20.07
CA ILE A 140 -13.16 6.53 -20.53
C ILE A 140 -13.49 6.31 -22.02
N PRO A 141 -12.46 6.27 -22.92
CA PRO A 141 -12.64 6.24 -24.37
C PRO A 141 -12.87 4.84 -24.94
N PHE A 142 -12.97 3.81 -24.11
CA PHE A 142 -13.21 2.42 -24.50
C PHE A 142 -14.42 1.84 -23.77
N SER A 143 -14.86 0.64 -24.17
CA SER A 143 -16.00 -0.04 -23.55
C SER A 143 -15.66 -0.50 -22.13
N ILE A 144 -16.57 -0.23 -21.19
CA ILE A 144 -16.54 -0.72 -19.81
C ILE A 144 -17.78 -1.57 -19.52
N VAL A 145 -17.73 -2.39 -18.47
CA VAL A 145 -18.83 -3.31 -18.12
C VAL A 145 -20.16 -2.57 -17.98
N ASN A 146 -20.19 -1.49 -17.23
CA ASN A 146 -21.41 -0.73 -16.96
C ASN A 146 -21.61 0.50 -17.86
N GLN A 147 -21.12 0.45 -19.10
CA GLN A 147 -21.12 1.60 -20.03
C GLN A 147 -22.48 2.23 -20.30
N ASN A 148 -23.57 1.47 -20.17
CA ASN A 148 -24.94 1.92 -20.47
C ASN A 148 -25.70 2.38 -19.20
N SER A 149 -25.12 2.25 -18.03
CA SER A 149 -25.72 2.75 -16.78
C SER A 149 -25.44 4.24 -16.58
N THR A 150 -26.27 4.91 -15.80
CA THR A 150 -26.11 6.35 -15.51
C THR A 150 -24.83 6.62 -14.73
N ASP A 151 -24.56 5.83 -13.70
CA ASP A 151 -23.42 6.03 -12.81
C ASP A 151 -22.12 5.46 -13.38
N ARG A 152 -22.20 4.52 -14.33
CA ARG A 152 -21.04 3.86 -14.95
C ARG A 152 -20.04 3.40 -13.88
N LEU A 153 -20.52 2.59 -12.92
CA LEU A 153 -19.69 2.02 -11.86
C LEU A 153 -18.59 1.18 -12.47
N LEU A 154 -17.34 1.38 -12.00
CA LEU A 154 -16.18 0.63 -12.49
C LEU A 154 -16.06 -0.72 -11.78
N THR A 155 -15.59 -1.70 -12.53
CA THR A 155 -15.41 -3.08 -12.07
C THR A 155 -13.97 -3.55 -12.31
N GLY A 156 -13.59 -4.64 -11.68
CA GLY A 156 -12.28 -5.26 -11.87
C GLY A 156 -12.03 -5.83 -13.27
N ALA A 157 -13.05 -5.89 -14.14
CA ALA A 157 -12.86 -6.17 -15.56
C ALA A 157 -12.47 -4.92 -16.37
N ASP A 158 -12.71 -3.72 -15.82
CA ASP A 158 -12.39 -2.46 -16.48
C ASP A 158 -10.95 -2.01 -16.21
N PHE A 159 -10.52 -2.09 -14.95
CA PHE A 159 -9.19 -1.70 -14.47
C PHE A 159 -8.69 -2.64 -13.37
N ASP A 160 -7.39 -2.61 -13.16
CA ASP A 160 -6.66 -3.28 -12.10
C ASP A 160 -5.90 -2.25 -11.25
N PRO A 161 -6.56 -1.67 -10.24
CA PRO A 161 -5.95 -0.64 -9.40
C PRO A 161 -4.90 -1.26 -8.46
N GLU A 162 -3.63 -0.83 -8.55
CA GLU A 162 -2.54 -1.40 -7.77
C GLU A 162 -1.79 -0.37 -6.91
N SER A 163 -2.11 0.90 -7.05
CA SER A 163 -1.54 1.95 -6.22
C SER A 163 -2.43 3.17 -6.11
N ILE A 164 -2.38 3.87 -4.98
CA ILE A 164 -3.18 5.06 -4.72
C ILE A 164 -2.37 6.15 -4.02
N GLN A 165 -2.54 7.38 -4.47
CA GLN A 165 -2.03 8.57 -3.80
C GLN A 165 -3.13 9.61 -3.65
N ARG A 166 -3.12 10.34 -2.52
CA ARG A 166 -4.04 11.46 -2.28
C ARG A 166 -3.28 12.77 -2.30
N THR A 167 -3.68 13.68 -3.17
CA THR A 167 -3.11 15.02 -3.27
C THR A 167 -3.71 15.99 -2.25
N ALA A 168 -3.07 17.14 -2.05
CA ALA A 168 -3.47 18.12 -1.04
C ALA A 168 -4.87 18.73 -1.27
N ASP A 169 -5.38 18.70 -2.50
CA ASP A 169 -6.73 19.11 -2.85
C ASP A 169 -7.80 18.04 -2.55
N GLY A 170 -7.38 16.88 -2.05
CA GLY A 170 -8.25 15.77 -1.65
C GLY A 170 -8.63 14.83 -2.79
N THR A 171 -8.08 15.00 -3.99
CA THR A 171 -8.28 14.08 -5.12
C THR A 171 -7.37 12.86 -5.02
N TYR A 172 -7.73 11.78 -5.72
CA TYR A 172 -6.99 10.53 -5.72
C TYR A 172 -6.40 10.28 -7.11
N TRP A 173 -5.14 9.85 -7.12
CA TRP A 173 -4.48 9.30 -8.28
C TRP A 173 -4.27 7.81 -8.06
N ILE A 174 -4.65 7.01 -9.03
CA ILE A 174 -4.61 5.56 -8.98
C ILE A 174 -3.77 5.06 -10.16
N GLY A 175 -2.84 4.15 -9.88
CA GLY A 175 -2.10 3.41 -10.90
C GLY A 175 -2.87 2.15 -11.29
N ASP A 176 -3.02 1.92 -12.59
CA ASP A 176 -3.71 0.78 -13.18
C ASP A 176 -2.72 -0.16 -13.86
N GLU A 177 -2.85 -1.45 -13.60
CA GLU A 177 -1.98 -2.46 -14.17
C GLU A 177 -2.35 -2.84 -15.62
N PHE A 178 -3.65 -2.85 -15.94
CA PHE A 178 -4.11 -3.29 -17.24
C PHE A 178 -3.72 -2.35 -18.38
N GLY A 179 -3.60 -1.05 -18.15
CA GLY A 179 -3.24 -0.07 -19.16
C GLY A 179 -1.78 -0.15 -19.65
N PRO A 180 -0.79 0.23 -18.91
CA PRO A 180 -0.85 0.97 -17.64
C PRO A 180 -1.38 2.39 -17.79
N TYR A 181 -2.29 2.76 -16.91
CA TYR A 181 -2.89 4.10 -16.87
C TYR A 181 -2.71 4.79 -15.51
N LEU A 182 -2.62 6.12 -15.52
CA LEU A 182 -2.92 6.92 -14.35
C LEU A 182 -4.38 7.36 -14.43
N LEU A 183 -5.13 7.07 -13.36
CA LEU A 183 -6.54 7.43 -13.21
C LEU A 183 -6.67 8.51 -12.14
N HIS A 184 -7.45 9.55 -12.41
CA HIS A 184 -7.64 10.69 -11.52
C HIS A 184 -9.10 10.80 -11.07
N PHE A 185 -9.35 10.66 -9.77
CA PHE A 185 -10.68 10.69 -9.19
C PHE A 185 -10.83 11.82 -8.18
N ASP A 186 -12.04 12.35 -8.06
CA ASP A 186 -12.38 13.23 -6.94
C ASP A 186 -12.56 12.44 -5.63
N LYS A 187 -12.81 13.19 -4.55
CA LYS A 187 -13.03 12.60 -3.21
C LYS A 187 -14.27 11.69 -3.11
N ASP A 188 -15.18 11.74 -4.06
CA ASP A 188 -16.42 10.97 -4.11
C ASP A 188 -16.36 9.83 -5.16
N GLY A 189 -15.18 9.58 -5.72
CA GLY A 189 -14.88 8.48 -6.66
C GLY A 189 -15.33 8.75 -8.10
N ILE A 190 -15.56 10.00 -8.47
CA ILE A 190 -15.88 10.38 -9.86
C ILE A 190 -14.59 10.61 -10.64
N LEU A 191 -14.45 9.94 -11.77
CA LEU A 191 -13.33 10.15 -12.69
C LEU A 191 -13.31 11.59 -13.22
N LEU A 192 -12.16 12.26 -13.09
CA LEU A 192 -11.97 13.67 -13.44
C LEU A 192 -11.32 13.90 -14.81
N ASP A 193 -10.51 12.94 -15.25
CA ASP A 193 -9.78 13.00 -16.53
C ASP A 193 -9.87 11.66 -17.25
N SER A 194 -9.69 11.65 -18.56
CA SER A 194 -9.51 10.39 -19.30
C SER A 194 -8.28 9.65 -18.77
N PRO A 195 -8.27 8.31 -18.77
CA PRO A 195 -7.10 7.52 -18.38
C PRO A 195 -5.83 7.99 -19.10
N ILE A 196 -4.75 8.26 -18.36
CA ILE A 196 -3.52 8.82 -18.91
C ILE A 196 -2.51 7.69 -19.15
N ALA A 197 -2.23 7.40 -20.41
CA ALA A 197 -1.31 6.33 -20.81
C ALA A 197 0.13 6.67 -20.49
N LEU A 198 0.95 5.64 -20.23
CA LEU A 198 2.39 5.77 -20.00
C LEU A 198 3.13 5.96 -21.32
N PRO A 199 3.83 7.08 -21.55
CA PRO A 199 4.67 7.25 -22.74
C PRO A 199 5.95 6.42 -22.63
N HIS A 200 6.45 5.95 -23.76
CA HIS A 200 7.75 5.28 -23.82
C HIS A 200 8.88 6.30 -23.54
N PRO A 201 9.76 6.08 -22.54
CA PRO A 201 10.71 7.11 -22.11
C PRO A 201 11.73 7.50 -23.17
N LEU A 202 12.00 6.62 -24.15
CA LEU A 202 13.04 6.82 -25.20
C LEU A 202 12.47 6.96 -26.62
N LYS A 203 11.16 6.77 -26.82
CA LYS A 203 10.55 6.80 -28.16
C LYS A 203 9.38 7.79 -28.16
N ALA A 204 9.63 8.98 -28.66
CA ALA A 204 8.60 10.03 -28.72
C ALA A 204 7.37 9.57 -29.51
N GLY A 205 6.18 9.86 -28.98
CA GLY A 205 4.91 9.51 -29.60
C GLY A 205 4.51 8.04 -29.52
N VAL A 206 5.26 7.22 -28.76
CA VAL A 206 4.94 5.81 -28.49
C VAL A 206 4.41 5.71 -27.06
N GLU A 207 3.27 5.08 -26.89
CA GLU A 207 2.71 4.71 -25.59
C GLU A 207 3.05 3.26 -25.25
N LEU A 208 3.23 2.97 -23.98
CA LEU A 208 3.46 1.64 -23.44
C LEU A 208 2.12 1.01 -23.12
N HIS A 209 1.85 -0.15 -23.70
CA HIS A 209 0.61 -0.90 -23.51
C HIS A 209 0.90 -2.30 -22.99
N SER A 210 0.02 -2.82 -22.13
CA SER A 210 -0.03 -4.22 -21.75
C SER A 210 -0.92 -5.04 -22.69
N PRO A 211 -0.85 -6.37 -22.69
CA PRO A 211 -1.80 -7.21 -23.42
C PRO A 211 -3.25 -7.10 -22.94
N GLN A 212 -3.45 -6.66 -21.69
CA GLN A 212 -4.77 -6.49 -21.06
C GLN A 212 -5.42 -5.14 -21.36
N ASN A 213 -4.69 -4.22 -21.99
CA ASN A 213 -5.18 -2.88 -22.31
C ASN A 213 -6.46 -2.93 -23.14
N GLN A 214 -7.55 -2.39 -22.61
CA GLN A 214 -8.88 -2.41 -23.26
C GLN A 214 -8.89 -1.67 -24.59
N PHE A 215 -8.07 -0.63 -24.74
CA PHE A 215 -7.95 0.12 -25.98
C PHE A 215 -7.39 -0.74 -27.13
N ASN A 216 -6.45 -1.64 -26.83
CA ASN A 216 -5.90 -2.57 -27.81
C ASN A 216 -6.92 -3.62 -28.28
N LYS A 217 -7.79 -4.10 -27.39
CA LYS A 217 -8.82 -5.10 -27.73
C LYS A 217 -9.86 -4.57 -28.72
N ALA A 218 -10.12 -3.25 -28.70
CA ALA A 218 -11.12 -2.60 -29.55
C ALA A 218 -10.55 -1.97 -30.81
N ASN A 219 -9.22 -1.91 -30.99
CA ASN A 219 -8.58 -1.09 -32.01
C ASN A 219 -8.03 -1.95 -33.16
N ILE A 220 -8.41 -1.58 -34.39
CA ILE A 220 -7.85 -2.14 -35.63
C ILE A 220 -6.36 -1.78 -35.83
N ASN A 221 -5.83 -0.80 -35.11
CA ASN A 221 -4.42 -0.41 -35.08
C ASN A 221 -3.70 -1.05 -33.88
N TYR A 222 -3.84 -2.36 -33.72
CA TYR A 222 -3.15 -3.11 -32.67
C TYR A 222 -1.65 -2.77 -32.64
N VAL A 223 -1.20 -2.31 -31.47
CA VAL A 223 0.23 -2.12 -31.19
C VAL A 223 0.71 -3.30 -30.37
N ASP A 224 1.82 -3.93 -30.80
CA ASP A 224 2.41 -5.04 -30.00
C ASP A 224 2.78 -4.53 -28.61
N PRO A 225 2.21 -5.08 -27.53
CA PRO A 225 2.40 -4.57 -26.18
C PRO A 225 3.86 -4.73 -25.75
N LEU A 226 4.45 -3.63 -25.25
CA LEU A 226 5.81 -3.62 -24.69
C LEU A 226 5.80 -3.89 -23.17
N VAL A 227 4.69 -3.65 -22.49
CA VAL A 227 4.50 -4.07 -21.09
C VAL A 227 4.11 -5.54 -21.09
N GLN A 228 4.62 -6.31 -20.15
CA GLN A 228 4.24 -7.70 -19.99
C GLN A 228 2.82 -7.81 -19.40
N GLN A 229 2.19 -8.97 -19.55
CA GLN A 229 0.93 -9.26 -18.88
C GLN A 229 1.11 -9.16 -17.37
N SER A 230 0.15 -8.53 -16.69
CA SER A 230 0.24 -8.23 -15.25
C SER A 230 1.61 -7.64 -14.91
N GLY A 231 1.93 -6.52 -15.52
CA GLY A 231 3.23 -5.87 -15.37
C GLY A 231 3.11 -4.36 -15.56
N GLY A 232 1.91 -3.81 -15.41
CA GLY A 232 1.63 -2.38 -15.43
C GLY A 232 2.06 -1.67 -14.16
N PHE A 233 1.30 -0.65 -13.74
CA PHE A 233 1.63 0.09 -12.52
C PHE A 233 1.24 -0.72 -11.29
N GLU A 234 2.22 -1.04 -10.47
CA GLU A 234 2.11 -1.71 -9.19
C GLU A 234 2.27 -0.70 -8.05
N GLY A 235 3.42 -0.06 -7.97
CA GLY A 235 3.69 0.95 -6.95
C GLY A 235 3.62 2.37 -7.52
N MET A 236 3.24 3.34 -6.70
CA MET A 236 3.26 4.74 -7.09
C MET A 236 3.50 5.66 -5.90
N ALA A 237 4.60 6.38 -5.90
CA ALA A 237 4.90 7.36 -4.87
C ALA A 237 4.43 8.77 -5.25
N LEU A 238 4.06 9.55 -4.24
CA LEU A 238 3.88 11.01 -4.36
C LEU A 238 5.10 11.70 -3.75
N SER A 239 5.68 12.70 -4.44
CA SER A 239 6.76 13.51 -3.87
C SER A 239 6.29 14.21 -2.59
N LYS A 240 7.22 14.52 -1.68
CA LYS A 240 6.90 15.13 -0.39
C LYS A 240 6.19 16.49 -0.52
N ASP A 241 6.50 17.24 -1.55
CA ASP A 241 5.86 18.52 -1.88
C ASP A 241 4.53 18.37 -2.64
N GLY A 242 4.12 17.13 -2.98
CA GLY A 242 2.89 16.82 -3.72
C GLY A 242 2.93 17.19 -5.20
N GLN A 243 4.10 17.53 -5.76
CA GLN A 243 4.22 18.04 -7.13
C GLN A 243 4.31 16.93 -8.17
N TYR A 244 4.93 15.79 -7.83
CA TYR A 244 5.20 14.70 -8.75
C TYR A 244 4.69 13.35 -8.24
N LEU A 245 4.11 12.57 -9.16
CA LEU A 245 3.92 11.14 -8.98
C LEU A 245 5.07 10.37 -9.64
N TYR A 246 5.38 9.22 -9.05
CA TYR A 246 6.39 8.29 -9.54
C TYR A 246 5.78 6.89 -9.72
N PRO A 247 4.96 6.66 -10.76
CA PRO A 247 4.45 5.33 -11.06
C PRO A 247 5.59 4.40 -11.44
N LEU A 248 5.53 3.16 -10.94
CA LEU A 248 6.54 2.11 -11.09
C LEU A 248 5.90 0.87 -11.69
N LEU A 249 6.46 0.36 -12.80
CA LEU A 249 6.00 -0.89 -13.42
C LEU A 249 6.40 -2.10 -12.57
N GLU A 250 5.54 -3.11 -12.52
CA GLU A 250 5.78 -4.37 -11.81
C GLU A 250 6.85 -5.24 -12.48
N LYS A 251 6.89 -5.24 -13.82
CA LYS A 251 7.79 -6.09 -14.60
C LYS A 251 8.68 -5.29 -15.55
N PRO A 252 9.85 -5.82 -15.92
CA PRO A 252 10.67 -5.26 -16.98
C PRO A 252 9.88 -5.18 -18.28
N LEU A 253 10.19 -4.19 -19.14
CA LEU A 253 9.59 -4.13 -20.46
C LEU A 253 9.94 -5.39 -21.28
N LYS A 254 9.05 -5.76 -22.18
CA LYS A 254 9.21 -6.94 -23.05
C LYS A 254 10.48 -6.79 -23.90
N GLY A 255 11.33 -7.82 -23.88
CA GLY A 255 12.61 -7.84 -24.58
C GLY A 255 13.79 -7.27 -23.79
N GLU A 256 13.56 -6.67 -22.61
CA GLU A 256 14.62 -6.32 -21.69
C GLU A 256 15.25 -7.58 -21.07
N THR A 257 16.58 -7.61 -21.03
CA THR A 257 17.35 -8.71 -20.45
C THR A 257 17.78 -8.43 -19.01
N THR A 258 17.55 -7.21 -18.55
CA THR A 258 17.85 -6.75 -17.18
C THR A 258 16.60 -6.87 -16.31
N GLN A 259 16.78 -7.05 -15.00
CA GLN A 259 15.69 -7.02 -14.03
C GLN A 259 15.36 -5.57 -13.61
N GLN A 260 15.28 -4.66 -14.58
CA GLN A 260 15.04 -3.23 -14.35
C GLN A 260 13.57 -2.88 -14.56
N LEU A 261 12.95 -2.33 -13.53
CA LEU A 261 11.59 -1.83 -13.54
C LEU A 261 11.60 -0.32 -13.79
N LEU A 262 10.73 0.16 -14.66
CA LEU A 262 10.64 1.55 -15.03
C LEU A 262 9.87 2.37 -13.98
N ILE A 263 10.50 3.41 -13.45
CA ILE A 263 9.87 4.48 -12.66
C ILE A 263 9.75 5.70 -13.57
N SER A 264 8.57 6.23 -13.80
CA SER A 264 8.35 7.44 -14.57
C SER A 264 7.96 8.61 -13.66
N GLN A 265 8.31 9.84 -14.03
CA GLN A 265 7.90 11.03 -13.29
C GLN A 265 6.74 11.74 -14.00
N PHE A 266 5.67 11.98 -13.25
CA PHE A 266 4.46 12.68 -13.73
C PHE A 266 4.23 13.97 -12.92
N ASP A 267 3.99 15.09 -13.59
CA ASP A 267 3.67 16.39 -12.98
C ASP A 267 2.16 16.45 -12.71
N VAL A 268 1.77 16.44 -11.45
CA VAL A 268 0.37 16.42 -10.99
C VAL A 268 -0.42 17.63 -11.52
N LYS A 269 0.18 18.82 -11.43
CA LYS A 269 -0.49 20.07 -11.85
C LYS A 269 -0.65 20.19 -13.35
N LYS A 270 0.36 19.75 -14.12
CA LYS A 270 0.33 19.77 -15.59
C LYS A 270 -0.45 18.59 -16.17
N LYS A 271 -0.71 17.57 -15.35
CA LYS A 271 -1.31 16.30 -15.76
C LYS A 271 -0.56 15.67 -16.95
N ALA A 272 0.76 15.64 -16.84
CA ALA A 272 1.64 15.17 -17.92
C ALA A 272 2.94 14.57 -17.39
N TYR A 273 3.42 13.54 -18.08
CA TYR A 273 4.75 13.01 -17.83
C TYR A 273 5.82 14.04 -18.16
N THR A 274 6.83 14.15 -17.30
CA THR A 274 7.91 15.15 -17.44
C THR A 274 9.00 14.73 -18.43
N GLY A 275 9.00 13.45 -18.83
CA GLY A 275 10.09 12.82 -19.59
C GLY A 275 11.25 12.35 -18.72
N ARG A 276 11.25 12.63 -17.41
CA ARG A 276 12.21 12.04 -16.46
C ARG A 276 11.77 10.63 -16.08
N TYR A 277 12.73 9.72 -15.98
CA TYR A 277 12.50 8.34 -15.60
C TYR A 277 13.73 7.76 -14.91
N TYR A 278 13.53 6.65 -14.18
CA TYR A 278 14.57 5.94 -13.44
C TYR A 278 14.32 4.44 -13.54
N TYR A 279 15.26 3.64 -13.06
CA TYR A 279 15.10 2.20 -13.01
C TYR A 279 15.32 1.68 -11.60
N PHE A 280 14.41 0.83 -11.14
CA PHE A 280 14.63 -0.01 -9.97
C PHE A 280 15.12 -1.38 -10.43
N THR A 281 16.28 -1.82 -9.97
CA THR A 281 16.82 -3.14 -10.34
C THR A 281 16.45 -4.15 -9.27
N LEU A 282 15.66 -5.18 -9.62
CA LEU A 282 15.29 -6.25 -8.71
C LEU A 282 16.51 -7.05 -8.23
N ASN A 283 16.45 -7.50 -6.98
CA ASN A 283 17.39 -8.50 -6.46
C ASN A 283 17.17 -9.83 -7.21
N ALA A 284 18.24 -10.63 -7.37
CA ALA A 284 18.15 -11.93 -8.05
C ALA A 284 17.20 -12.94 -7.36
N LYS A 285 16.83 -12.70 -6.10
CA LYS A 285 15.85 -13.52 -5.34
C LYS A 285 14.42 -13.00 -5.46
N ALA A 286 14.23 -11.77 -5.92
CA ALA A 286 12.93 -11.16 -6.08
C ALA A 286 12.33 -11.49 -7.45
N THR A 287 11.01 -11.52 -7.50
CA THR A 287 10.24 -11.64 -8.76
C THR A 287 9.46 -10.38 -9.07
N ASN A 288 9.01 -9.67 -8.02
CA ASN A 288 8.06 -8.57 -8.10
C ASN A 288 8.39 -7.48 -7.08
N ILE A 289 7.70 -6.36 -7.22
CA ILE A 289 7.60 -5.35 -6.19
C ILE A 289 6.17 -5.37 -5.61
N GLY A 290 5.90 -4.60 -4.58
CA GLY A 290 4.55 -4.26 -4.11
C GLY A 290 4.34 -2.76 -4.25
N ASP A 291 4.63 -1.96 -3.23
CA ASP A 291 4.38 -0.52 -3.22
C ASP A 291 5.67 0.30 -3.34
N PHE A 292 5.47 1.60 -3.58
CA PHE A 292 6.51 2.61 -3.60
C PHE A 292 6.04 3.89 -2.91
N GLN A 293 6.78 4.37 -1.90
CA GLN A 293 6.48 5.60 -1.16
C GLN A 293 7.73 6.49 -1.06
N MET A 294 7.56 7.83 -1.20
CA MET A 294 8.64 8.79 -0.98
C MET A 294 8.52 9.42 0.42
N PHE A 295 9.65 9.64 1.10
CA PHE A 295 9.70 10.35 2.38
C PHE A 295 10.47 11.68 2.33
N ASP A 296 11.25 11.89 1.28
CA ASP A 296 11.83 13.18 0.92
C ASP A 296 11.85 13.36 -0.61
N ASP A 297 12.52 14.40 -1.13
CA ASP A 297 12.51 14.75 -2.55
C ASP A 297 13.23 13.73 -3.45
N LYS A 298 14.04 12.84 -2.87
CA LYS A 298 14.86 11.87 -3.60
C LYS A 298 14.80 10.47 -3.04
N SER A 299 14.42 10.31 -1.79
CA SER A 299 14.49 9.04 -1.10
C SER A 299 13.10 8.46 -0.86
N GLY A 300 12.99 7.15 -1.02
CA GLY A 300 11.75 6.42 -0.84
C GLY A 300 11.97 5.00 -0.37
N ILE A 301 10.87 4.26 -0.26
CA ILE A 301 10.83 2.86 0.13
C ILE A 301 10.05 2.10 -0.94
N ILE A 302 10.61 0.99 -1.39
CA ILE A 302 9.93 0.03 -2.29
C ILE A 302 9.81 -1.30 -1.57
N ILE A 303 8.65 -1.96 -1.66
CA ILE A 303 8.48 -3.36 -1.27
C ILE A 303 9.04 -4.22 -2.39
N GLU A 304 9.97 -5.13 -2.07
CA GLU A 304 10.54 -6.09 -3.00
C GLU A 304 10.28 -7.51 -2.49
N ARG A 305 9.68 -8.36 -3.31
CA ARG A 305 9.20 -9.68 -2.90
C ARG A 305 9.45 -10.78 -3.94
N ASP A 306 9.52 -12.02 -3.47
CA ASP A 306 9.39 -13.21 -4.31
C ASP A 306 7.93 -13.69 -4.34
N ALA A 307 7.60 -14.65 -5.18
CA ALA A 307 6.27 -15.24 -5.31
C ALA A 307 5.99 -16.37 -4.28
N SER A 308 6.82 -16.52 -3.24
CA SER A 308 6.58 -17.56 -2.23
C SER A 308 5.51 -17.13 -1.23
N GLN A 309 4.70 -18.10 -0.79
CA GLN A 309 3.79 -17.95 0.34
C GLN A 309 3.87 -19.15 1.27
N ASN A 310 3.45 -18.99 2.50
CA ASN A 310 3.50 -20.02 3.55
C ASN A 310 4.90 -20.64 3.76
N LYS A 311 5.93 -19.80 3.66
CA LYS A 311 7.34 -20.15 3.90
C LYS A 311 8.01 -19.12 4.76
N LEU A 312 8.91 -19.53 5.66
CA LEU A 312 9.65 -18.62 6.53
C LEU A 312 11.01 -18.18 5.95
N ASP A 313 11.41 -18.75 4.83
CA ASP A 313 12.65 -18.46 4.09
C ASP A 313 12.41 -17.66 2.81
N GLY A 314 11.22 -17.09 2.62
CA GLY A 314 10.89 -16.22 1.50
C GLY A 314 11.70 -14.93 1.47
N TYR A 315 11.79 -14.32 0.31
CA TYR A 315 12.42 -13.01 0.12
C TYR A 315 11.37 -11.91 0.12
N LYS A 316 11.20 -11.21 1.24
CA LYS A 316 10.23 -10.11 1.43
C LYS A 316 10.93 -8.96 2.14
N LYS A 317 11.18 -7.85 1.44
CA LYS A 317 11.97 -6.75 2.01
C LYS A 317 11.37 -5.39 1.72
N LEU A 318 11.57 -4.47 2.65
CA LEU A 318 11.49 -3.04 2.38
C LEU A 318 12.88 -2.56 1.97
N ILE A 319 12.95 -1.93 0.81
CA ILE A 319 14.18 -1.42 0.22
C ILE A 319 14.14 0.10 0.23
N GLN A 320 15.10 0.74 0.89
CA GLN A 320 15.28 2.18 0.77
C GLN A 320 15.97 2.48 -0.56
N ILE A 321 15.44 3.48 -1.28
CA ILE A 321 15.99 3.93 -2.57
C ILE A 321 16.36 5.41 -2.51
N GLU A 322 17.28 5.82 -3.41
CA GLU A 322 17.60 7.22 -3.69
C GLU A 322 17.60 7.45 -5.20
N LEU A 323 16.73 8.37 -5.65
CA LEU A 323 16.65 8.83 -7.03
C LEU A 323 17.95 9.59 -7.39
N GLY A 324 18.55 9.24 -8.50
CA GLY A 324 19.74 9.91 -9.05
C GLY A 324 19.40 10.74 -10.30
N ASP A 325 20.28 10.65 -11.28
CA ASP A 325 20.08 11.28 -12.59
C ASP A 325 19.01 10.50 -13.39
N SER A 326 18.22 11.24 -14.17
CA SER A 326 17.23 10.65 -15.09
C SER A 326 17.89 9.66 -16.05
N GLY A 327 17.24 8.53 -16.31
CA GLY A 327 17.73 7.45 -17.15
C GLY A 327 18.73 6.50 -16.47
N LYS A 328 18.91 6.62 -15.15
CA LYS A 328 19.82 5.76 -14.38
C LYS A 328 19.05 4.89 -13.38
N ALA A 329 19.70 3.82 -12.94
CA ALA A 329 19.21 3.03 -11.83
C ALA A 329 19.31 3.82 -10.52
N VAL A 330 18.29 3.65 -9.67
CA VAL A 330 18.28 4.22 -8.32
C VAL A 330 19.34 3.52 -7.45
N LYS A 331 19.89 4.23 -6.48
CA LYS A 331 20.65 3.56 -5.41
C LYS A 331 19.67 2.84 -4.51
N ARG A 332 20.07 1.71 -3.95
CA ARG A 332 19.23 0.88 -3.08
C ARG A 332 20.00 0.32 -1.90
N SER A 333 19.32 0.13 -0.78
CA SER A 333 19.82 -0.56 0.42
C SER A 333 18.68 -1.26 1.14
N ASP A 334 18.97 -2.38 1.79
CA ASP A 334 17.99 -3.11 2.61
C ASP A 334 17.62 -2.27 3.83
N LEU A 335 16.32 -2.12 4.10
CA LEU A 335 15.78 -1.39 5.25
C LEU A 335 15.19 -2.34 6.29
N VAL A 336 14.28 -3.22 5.88
CA VAL A 336 13.61 -4.21 6.74
C VAL A 336 13.52 -5.54 6.01
N ASP A 337 13.83 -6.62 6.70
CA ASP A 337 13.48 -7.97 6.30
C ASP A 337 12.13 -8.34 6.94
N LEU A 338 11.06 -8.40 6.14
CA LEU A 338 9.70 -8.70 6.60
C LEU A 338 9.53 -10.15 7.08
N MET A 339 10.51 -11.01 6.79
CA MET A 339 10.55 -12.38 7.31
C MET A 339 11.24 -12.47 8.67
N ASN A 340 11.83 -11.36 9.18
CA ASN A 340 12.63 -11.35 10.41
C ASN A 340 12.40 -10.07 11.22
N ILE A 341 11.18 -9.88 11.73
CA ILE A 341 10.79 -8.74 12.55
C ILE A 341 10.76 -9.17 14.02
N ALA A 342 11.45 -8.44 14.91
CA ALA A 342 11.39 -8.74 16.35
C ALA A 342 9.96 -8.51 16.89
N ASN A 343 9.42 -9.47 17.66
CA ASN A 343 8.08 -9.40 18.25
C ASN A 343 8.12 -9.72 19.76
N PRO A 344 8.78 -8.88 20.56
CA PRO A 344 9.00 -9.16 21.99
C PRO A 344 7.69 -9.16 22.80
N ASN A 345 6.62 -8.54 22.28
CA ASN A 345 5.33 -8.40 22.96
C ASN A 345 4.29 -9.42 22.48
N ASN A 346 4.63 -10.35 21.59
CA ASN A 346 3.73 -11.36 21.02
C ASN A 346 2.40 -10.76 20.50
N LEU A 347 2.50 -9.74 19.65
CA LEU A 347 1.35 -8.91 19.23
C LEU A 347 0.36 -9.64 18.31
N TYR A 348 0.75 -10.77 17.69
CA TYR A 348 -0.21 -11.60 16.93
C TYR A 348 -1.32 -12.16 17.83
N GLY A 349 -0.96 -12.55 19.05
CA GLY A 349 -1.91 -13.05 20.07
C GLY A 349 -2.24 -14.52 19.87
N ALA A 350 -3.53 -14.86 19.82
CA ALA A 350 -3.97 -16.27 19.72
C ALA A 350 -3.61 -16.84 18.34
N VAL A 351 -2.78 -17.88 18.35
CA VAL A 351 -2.29 -18.58 17.15
C VAL A 351 -3.26 -19.72 16.84
N ARG A 352 -3.75 -19.80 15.60
CA ARG A 352 -4.52 -20.94 15.11
C ARG A 352 -3.57 -22.08 14.74
N ASP A 353 -4.05 -23.33 14.84
CA ASP A 353 -3.25 -24.48 14.38
C ASP A 353 -2.86 -24.32 12.91
N GLY A 354 -1.56 -24.43 12.63
CA GLY A 354 -0.97 -24.24 11.30
C GLY A 354 -0.57 -22.82 10.94
N ASP A 355 -0.84 -21.79 11.78
CA ASP A 355 -0.34 -20.44 11.54
C ASP A 355 1.19 -20.40 11.71
N ILE A 356 1.90 -19.77 10.76
CA ILE A 356 3.36 -19.64 10.78
C ILE A 356 3.79 -18.18 10.97
N GLY A 357 5.03 -17.96 11.42
CA GLY A 357 5.66 -16.63 11.52
C GLY A 357 5.05 -15.71 12.58
N THR A 358 4.49 -16.26 13.68
CA THR A 358 3.74 -15.50 14.69
C THR A 358 4.45 -15.40 16.04
N ALA A 359 5.64 -15.97 16.18
CA ALA A 359 6.39 -16.07 17.43
C ALA A 359 7.18 -14.78 17.77
N THR A 360 8.21 -14.90 18.62
CA THR A 360 9.12 -13.79 19.00
C THR A 360 9.89 -13.21 17.83
N THR A 361 10.09 -13.99 16.77
CA THR A 361 10.40 -13.50 15.43
C THR A 361 9.10 -13.57 14.62
N PHE A 362 8.60 -12.41 14.22
CA PHE A 362 7.43 -12.29 13.37
C PHE A 362 7.86 -12.29 11.91
N ALA A 363 7.17 -13.06 11.10
CA ALA A 363 7.33 -13.07 9.66
C ALA A 363 6.02 -12.66 8.98
N PHE A 364 6.11 -12.07 7.79
CA PHE A 364 4.99 -11.66 6.97
C PHE A 364 4.96 -12.51 5.68
N PRO A 365 4.51 -13.80 5.75
CA PRO A 365 4.79 -14.84 4.76
C PRO A 365 3.78 -14.86 3.61
N PHE A 366 3.29 -13.70 3.20
CA PHE A 366 2.33 -13.56 2.11
C PHE A 366 3.01 -13.48 0.76
N GLU A 367 2.35 -13.97 -0.29
CA GLU A 367 2.82 -13.80 -1.67
C GLU A 367 2.82 -12.32 -2.02
N THR A 368 1.70 -11.66 -1.76
CA THR A 368 1.43 -10.27 -2.10
C THR A 368 1.45 -9.41 -0.84
N ILE A 369 2.52 -8.61 -0.70
CA ILE A 369 2.69 -7.56 0.30
C ILE A 369 2.75 -6.28 -0.50
N GLU A 370 1.70 -5.45 -0.43
CA GLU A 370 1.45 -4.44 -1.45
C GLU A 370 1.26 -3.02 -0.92
N ASP A 371 1.33 -2.81 0.40
CA ASP A 371 1.27 -1.46 0.93
C ASP A 371 2.38 -1.19 1.94
N VAL A 372 3.04 -0.07 1.81
CA VAL A 372 3.90 0.52 2.83
C VAL A 372 3.53 1.98 3.07
N ILE A 373 3.20 2.33 4.31
CA ILE A 373 2.84 3.69 4.69
C ILE A 373 3.89 4.22 5.67
N ILE A 374 4.38 5.42 5.42
CA ILE A 374 5.31 6.10 6.30
C ILE A 374 4.52 6.85 7.37
N GLU A 375 4.41 6.25 8.57
CA GLU A 375 3.69 6.86 9.69
C GLU A 375 4.42 8.09 10.22
N ASN A 376 5.70 7.92 10.43
CA ASN A 376 6.63 8.97 10.84
C ASN A 376 8.07 8.51 10.51
N LYS A 377 9.06 9.31 10.90
CA LYS A 377 10.49 9.01 10.61
C LYS A 377 11.00 7.66 11.13
N ASN A 378 10.32 7.03 12.09
CA ASN A 378 10.77 5.78 12.72
C ASN A 378 9.74 4.64 12.64
N THR A 379 8.56 4.86 12.05
CA THR A 379 7.50 3.86 12.04
C THR A 379 6.90 3.72 10.65
N LEU A 380 6.77 2.48 10.21
CA LEU A 380 6.14 2.10 8.95
C LEU A 380 4.92 1.23 9.24
N THR A 381 3.85 1.40 8.47
CA THR A 381 2.74 0.45 8.38
C THR A 381 2.89 -0.36 7.12
N VAL A 382 2.67 -1.68 7.20
CA VAL A 382 2.73 -2.60 6.05
C VAL A 382 1.46 -3.44 6.04
N LEU A 383 0.88 -3.65 4.85
CA LEU A 383 -0.31 -4.47 4.63
C LEU A 383 -0.03 -5.53 3.57
N ASN A 384 -0.79 -6.62 3.62
CA ASN A 384 -0.83 -7.59 2.53
C ASN A 384 -2.13 -7.46 1.74
N ASP A 385 -2.05 -7.72 0.45
CA ASP A 385 -3.16 -8.24 -0.31
C ASP A 385 -3.37 -9.73 0.05
N ASN A 386 -4.59 -10.16 0.22
CA ASN A 386 -4.92 -11.53 0.56
C ASN A 386 -5.33 -12.37 -0.66
N ASN A 387 -5.27 -11.84 -1.90
CA ASN A 387 -5.67 -12.50 -3.15
C ASN A 387 -6.95 -13.34 -2.99
N PHE A 388 -7.99 -12.70 -2.51
CA PHE A 388 -9.24 -13.36 -2.07
C PHE A 388 -9.87 -14.22 -3.17
N PRO A 389 -10.28 -15.45 -2.87
CA PRO A 389 -10.04 -16.22 -1.65
C PRO A 389 -8.83 -17.17 -1.77
N GLY A 390 -7.89 -16.89 -2.68
CA GLY A 390 -6.89 -17.83 -3.18
C GLY A 390 -5.65 -18.01 -2.31
N SER A 391 -5.13 -16.92 -1.72
CA SER A 391 -3.88 -16.99 -0.95
C SER A 391 -4.03 -17.63 0.42
N SER A 392 -2.94 -18.25 0.88
CA SER A 392 -2.85 -19.02 2.11
C SER A 392 -1.47 -18.91 2.76
N GLY A 393 -0.92 -17.69 2.82
CA GLY A 393 0.42 -17.40 3.30
C GLY A 393 0.59 -17.56 4.79
N ARG A 394 -0.37 -17.10 5.60
CA ARG A 394 -0.33 -17.27 7.06
C ARG A 394 -0.58 -18.72 7.47
N ASN A 395 -1.46 -19.43 6.75
CA ASN A 395 -1.86 -20.79 7.07
C ASN A 395 -2.19 -21.57 5.82
N ALA A 396 -1.46 -22.62 5.51
CA ALA A 396 -1.62 -23.42 4.29
C ALA A 396 -3.03 -24.04 4.06
N LYS A 397 -3.92 -24.00 5.07
CA LYS A 397 -5.25 -24.60 5.02
C LYS A 397 -6.38 -23.57 5.07
N ARG A 398 -6.07 -22.27 5.01
CA ARG A 398 -7.04 -21.19 5.17
C ARG A 398 -6.71 -20.04 4.23
N ALA A 399 -7.73 -19.37 3.75
CA ALA A 399 -7.57 -18.10 3.08
C ALA A 399 -6.96 -17.06 4.05
N ASP A 400 -6.14 -16.19 3.52
CA ASP A 400 -5.47 -15.14 4.28
C ASP A 400 -6.45 -14.04 4.71
N ASP A 401 -6.30 -13.57 5.95
CA ASP A 401 -6.85 -12.30 6.40
C ASP A 401 -6.02 -11.14 5.81
N ASN A 402 -6.57 -9.92 5.73
CA ASN A 402 -5.75 -8.73 5.50
C ASN A 402 -5.11 -8.29 6.81
N GLU A 403 -3.82 -8.48 6.95
CA GLU A 403 -3.05 -8.09 8.13
C GLU A 403 -2.44 -6.70 7.95
N ILE A 404 -2.52 -5.88 9.00
CA ILE A 404 -1.94 -4.54 9.06
C ILE A 404 -0.95 -4.52 10.22
N ILE A 405 0.31 -4.30 9.93
CA ILE A 405 1.38 -4.30 10.94
C ILE A 405 2.08 -2.95 11.00
N GLN A 406 2.53 -2.55 12.20
CA GLN A 406 3.41 -1.41 12.34
C GLN A 406 4.78 -1.85 12.84
N ILE A 407 5.81 -1.39 12.14
CA ILE A 407 7.22 -1.72 12.38
C ILE A 407 7.94 -0.47 12.83
N LYS A 408 8.54 -0.51 14.04
CA LYS A 408 9.47 0.52 14.51
C LYS A 408 10.86 0.26 13.99
N LEU A 409 11.46 1.25 13.37
CA LEU A 409 12.80 1.20 12.81
C LEU A 409 13.86 1.52 13.88
N PRO A 410 15.04 0.89 13.84
CA PRO A 410 16.14 1.19 14.77
C PRO A 410 16.80 2.56 14.51
N LYS A 411 16.63 3.09 13.30
CA LYS A 411 17.15 4.41 12.88
C LYS A 411 16.06 5.17 12.16
N ALA A 412 16.07 6.49 12.28
CA ALA A 412 15.17 7.35 11.53
C ALA A 412 15.49 7.28 10.02
N LEU A 413 14.46 7.43 9.19
CA LEU A 413 14.56 7.48 7.73
C LEU A 413 15.22 8.79 7.27
N TYR A 414 14.94 9.88 7.99
CA TYR A 414 15.41 11.24 7.66
C TYR A 414 15.60 12.09 8.91
#